data_4b3a15f2e00f49c03996a6f2a3a8b39d
#
_entry.id   4b3a15f2e00f49c03996a6f2a3a8b39d
#
_cell.length_a   1.000
_cell.length_b   1.000
_cell.length_c   1.000
_cell.angle_alpha   90.00
_cell.angle_beta   90.00
_cell.angle_gamma   90.00
#
_symmetry.space_group_name_H-M   'P 1'
#
loop_
_entity.id
_entity.type
_entity.pdbx_description
1 polymer ?
#
loop_
_entity_poly.entity_id
_entity_poly.type
_entity_poly.pdbx_seq_one_letter_code
_entity_poly.pdbx_strand_id
1 'polypeptide(L)'
;MKLIVTVVGKDRVGIIAAVTNILADNNVNILSINQNILDGFFNMILFAEASESKIRLVDLQQKLREQGEAIGVEIKTQHQDIFDVMHKI
;
A
#
# COMPACT_ATOMS: atom_id res chain seq x y z
N MET A 1 0.72 -11.23 10.21
CA MET A 1 0.99 -11.26 8.76
C MET A 1 1.52 -9.91 8.31
N LYS A 2 2.71 -9.90 7.78
CA LYS A 2 3.32 -8.66 7.29
C LYS A 2 2.98 -8.44 5.82
N LEU A 3 2.67 -7.19 5.48
CA LEU A 3 2.28 -6.80 4.14
C LEU A 3 3.25 -5.76 3.60
N ILE A 4 3.39 -5.75 2.28
CA ILE A 4 4.05 -4.69 1.54
C ILE A 4 3.03 -4.04 0.63
N VAL A 5 2.88 -2.72 0.75
CA VAL A 5 2.00 -1.93 -0.09
C VAL A 5 2.88 -1.04 -0.96
N THR A 6 2.75 -1.18 -2.28
CA THR A 6 3.47 -0.33 -3.23
C THR A 6 2.49 0.56 -3.95
N VAL A 7 2.86 1.82 -4.12
CA VAL A 7 2.03 2.83 -4.78
C VAL A 7 2.86 3.55 -5.84
N VAL A 8 2.38 3.56 -7.06
CA VAL A 8 3.08 4.20 -8.18
C VAL A 8 2.07 4.98 -9.01
N GLY A 9 2.41 6.21 -9.37
CA GLY A 9 1.58 7.01 -10.24
C GLY A 9 2.01 8.45 -10.29
N LYS A 10 1.22 9.26 -10.98
CA LYS A 10 1.46 10.68 -11.05
C LYS A 10 1.24 11.32 -9.69
N ASP A 11 2.18 12.16 -9.27
CA ASP A 11 2.09 12.82 -7.97
C ASP A 11 0.88 13.74 -7.89
N ARG A 12 0.21 13.71 -6.74
CA ARG A 12 -0.90 14.58 -6.42
C ARG A 12 -1.10 14.65 -4.92
N VAL A 13 -1.80 15.69 -4.47
CA VAL A 13 -2.14 15.86 -3.05
C VAL A 13 -3.05 14.72 -2.60
N GLY A 14 -2.77 14.17 -1.42
CA GLY A 14 -3.66 13.23 -0.74
C GLY A 14 -3.39 11.75 -0.97
N ILE A 15 -2.35 11.39 -1.74
CA ILE A 15 -2.05 9.96 -1.99
C ILE A 15 -1.75 9.23 -0.68
N ILE A 16 -0.85 9.76 0.13
CA ILE A 16 -0.46 9.10 1.39
C ILE A 16 -1.66 9.00 2.32
N ALA A 17 -2.44 10.07 2.45
CA ALA A 17 -3.63 10.07 3.31
C ALA A 17 -4.65 9.03 2.86
N ALA A 18 -4.89 8.91 1.56
CA ALA A 18 -5.85 7.95 1.02
C ALA A 18 -5.45 6.52 1.36
N VAL A 19 -4.17 6.17 1.21
CA VAL A 19 -3.67 4.84 1.51
C VAL A 19 -3.67 4.55 3.01
N THR A 20 -3.12 5.47 3.80
CA THR A 20 -2.96 5.25 5.24
C THR A 20 -4.30 5.25 5.97
N ASN A 21 -5.29 6.02 5.51
CA ASN A 21 -6.63 6.01 6.09
C ASN A 21 -7.30 4.64 5.93
N ILE A 22 -7.17 4.02 4.76
CA ILE A 22 -7.74 2.68 4.55
C ILE A 22 -7.08 1.67 5.48
N LEU A 23 -5.77 1.73 5.63
CA LEU A 23 -5.05 0.82 6.51
C LEU A 23 -5.48 1.03 7.97
N ALA A 24 -5.55 2.28 8.41
CA ALA A 24 -5.96 2.61 9.78
C ALA A 24 -7.40 2.17 10.05
N ASP A 25 -8.31 2.42 9.12
CA ASP A 25 -9.73 2.07 9.27
C ASP A 25 -9.92 0.56 9.40
N ASN A 26 -9.03 -0.23 8.86
CA ASN A 26 -9.09 -1.69 8.92
C ASN A 26 -8.14 -2.28 9.95
N ASN A 27 -7.63 -1.45 10.83
CA ASN A 27 -6.76 -1.85 11.96
C ASN A 27 -5.46 -2.52 11.50
N VAL A 28 -4.89 -2.03 10.42
CA VAL A 28 -3.60 -2.47 9.91
C VAL A 28 -2.53 -1.48 10.37
N ASN A 29 -1.54 -1.98 11.10
CA ASN A 29 -0.50 -1.14 11.69
C ASN A 29 0.62 -0.87 10.68
N ILE A 30 0.95 0.39 10.46
CA ILE A 30 2.02 0.79 9.56
C ILE A 30 3.36 0.71 10.31
N LEU A 31 4.29 -0.06 9.75
CA LEU A 31 5.62 -0.22 10.35
C LEU A 31 6.63 0.77 9.79
N SER A 32 6.59 1.00 8.49
CA SER A 32 7.49 1.97 7.85
C SER A 32 6.92 2.43 6.52
N ILE A 33 7.28 3.64 6.14
CA ILE A 33 6.93 4.22 4.84
C ILE A 33 8.19 4.80 4.22
N ASN A 34 8.40 4.49 2.96
CA ASN A 34 9.49 5.06 2.18
C ASN A 34 8.90 5.58 0.89
N GLN A 35 8.94 6.90 0.67
CA GLN A 35 8.32 7.49 -0.49
C GLN A 35 9.28 8.45 -1.18
N ASN A 36 9.06 8.65 -2.48
CA ASN A 36 9.95 9.43 -3.30
C ASN A 36 9.14 10.00 -4.46
N ILE A 37 9.41 11.25 -4.81
CA ILE A 37 8.79 11.90 -5.96
C ILE A 37 9.90 12.25 -6.95
N LEU A 38 9.81 11.68 -8.14
CA LEU A 38 10.82 11.86 -9.18
C LEU A 38 10.13 12.25 -10.48
N ASP A 39 10.45 13.43 -11.00
CA ASP A 39 9.89 13.94 -12.25
C ASP A 39 8.35 13.94 -12.25
N GLY A 40 7.74 14.29 -11.11
CA GLY A 40 6.28 14.32 -11.00
C GLY A 40 5.63 12.96 -10.81
N PHE A 41 6.43 11.90 -10.67
CA PHE A 41 5.93 10.57 -10.36
C PHE A 41 6.14 10.23 -8.89
N PHE A 42 5.08 9.73 -8.28
CA PHE A 42 5.07 9.31 -6.89
C PHE A 42 5.35 7.80 -6.80
N ASN A 43 6.30 7.43 -5.93
CA ASN A 43 6.63 6.06 -5.63
C ASN A 43 6.64 5.87 -4.11
N MET A 44 5.97 4.84 -3.62
CA MET A 44 5.94 4.56 -2.20
C MET A 44 6.01 3.07 -1.95
N ILE A 45 6.82 2.68 -0.96
CA ILE A 45 6.82 1.33 -0.41
C ILE A 45 6.48 1.47 1.06
N LEU A 46 5.45 0.74 1.48
CA LEU A 46 4.95 0.78 2.84
C LEU A 46 4.94 -0.64 3.39
N PHE A 47 5.47 -0.81 4.60
CA PHE A 47 5.44 -2.08 5.32
C PHE A 47 4.42 -1.99 6.43
N ALA A 48 3.59 -3.02 6.55
CA ALA A 48 2.50 -3.02 7.52
C ALA A 48 2.33 -4.39 8.18
N GLU A 49 1.73 -4.38 9.37
CA GLU A 49 1.38 -5.59 10.10
C GLU A 49 -0.14 -5.70 10.17
N ALA A 50 -0.66 -6.80 9.65
CA ALA A 50 -2.10 -7.02 9.50
C ALA A 50 -2.66 -8.07 10.47
N SER A 51 -1.93 -8.43 11.53
CA SER A 51 -2.39 -9.42 12.51
C SER A 51 -3.73 -9.07 13.12
N GLU A 52 -4.00 -7.77 13.29
CA GLU A 52 -5.21 -7.26 13.90
C GLU A 52 -6.20 -6.71 12.86
N SER A 53 -6.00 -7.05 11.59
CA SER A 53 -6.84 -6.54 10.51
C SER A 53 -8.28 -7.00 10.69
N LYS A 54 -9.22 -6.08 10.43
CA LYS A 54 -10.66 -6.34 10.48
C LYS A 54 -11.17 -7.09 9.27
N ILE A 55 -10.38 -7.11 8.18
CA ILE A 55 -10.80 -7.73 6.93
C ILE A 55 -9.69 -8.64 6.39
N ARG A 56 -10.07 -9.53 5.47
CA ARG A 56 -9.12 -10.43 4.83
C ARG A 56 -8.20 -9.67 3.88
N LEU A 57 -7.04 -10.25 3.60
CA LEU A 57 -6.09 -9.64 2.67
C LEU A 57 -6.71 -9.34 1.31
N VAL A 58 -7.51 -10.26 0.76
CA VAL A 58 -8.12 -10.07 -0.55
C VAL A 58 -9.06 -8.86 -0.57
N ASP A 59 -9.77 -8.62 0.52
CA ASP A 59 -10.67 -7.47 0.65
C ASP A 59 -9.87 -6.17 0.79
N LEU A 60 -8.77 -6.21 1.54
CA LEU A 60 -7.88 -5.05 1.67
C LEU A 60 -7.23 -4.70 0.33
N GLN A 61 -6.78 -5.72 -0.41
CA GLN A 61 -6.22 -5.52 -1.74
C GLN A 61 -7.22 -4.82 -2.67
N GLN A 62 -8.47 -5.25 -2.63
CA GLN A 62 -9.51 -4.66 -3.46
C GLN A 62 -9.79 -3.21 -3.07
N LYS A 63 -9.93 -2.93 -1.78
CA LYS A 63 -10.17 -1.56 -1.29
C LYS A 63 -9.06 -0.61 -1.70
N LEU A 64 -7.82 -1.02 -1.54
CA LEU A 64 -6.67 -0.19 -1.91
C LEU A 64 -6.58 0.00 -3.42
N ARG A 65 -6.82 -1.05 -4.20
CA ARG A 65 -6.80 -0.95 -5.66
C ARG A 65 -7.87 0.01 -6.17
N GLU A 66 -9.09 -0.09 -5.65
CA GLU A 66 -10.18 0.80 -6.03
C GLU A 66 -9.87 2.25 -5.65
N GLN A 67 -9.30 2.46 -4.48
CA GLN A 67 -8.89 3.81 -4.07
C GLN A 67 -7.81 4.35 -5.01
N GLY A 68 -6.87 3.51 -5.40
CA GLY A 68 -5.84 3.90 -6.36
C GLY A 68 -6.43 4.32 -7.70
N GLU A 69 -7.38 3.56 -8.21
CA GLU A 69 -8.06 3.91 -9.46
C GLU A 69 -8.77 5.25 -9.35
N ALA A 70 -9.39 5.52 -8.21
CA ALA A 70 -10.10 6.79 -7.98
C ALA A 70 -9.16 8.01 -7.97
N ILE A 71 -7.92 7.84 -7.53
CA ILE A 71 -6.96 8.94 -7.42
C ILE A 71 -5.83 8.88 -8.44
N GLY A 72 -5.88 7.93 -9.37
CA GLY A 72 -4.94 7.86 -10.49
C GLY A 72 -3.59 7.24 -10.17
N VAL A 73 -3.53 6.34 -9.21
CA VAL A 73 -2.30 5.60 -8.88
C VAL A 73 -2.57 4.10 -8.88
N GLU A 74 -1.51 3.33 -9.09
CA GLU A 74 -1.58 1.87 -8.98
C GLU A 74 -1.11 1.44 -7.60
N ILE A 75 -1.97 0.74 -6.87
CA ILE A 75 -1.67 0.27 -5.52
C ILE A 75 -1.68 -1.25 -5.52
N LYS A 76 -0.55 -1.85 -5.17
CA LYS A 76 -0.40 -3.29 -5.00
C LYS A 76 -0.15 -3.61 -3.54
N THR A 77 -0.89 -4.58 -3.03
CA THR A 77 -0.77 -5.02 -1.63
C THR A 77 -0.45 -6.52 -1.65
N GLN A 78 0.66 -6.90 -1.07
CA GLN A 78 1.13 -8.27 -1.12
C GLN A 78 1.57 -8.75 0.26
N HIS A 79 1.42 -10.06 0.49
CA HIS A 79 2.06 -10.70 1.64
C HIS A 79 3.57 -10.56 1.49
N GLN A 80 4.26 -10.19 2.57
CA GLN A 80 5.70 -9.94 2.51
C GLN A 80 6.49 -11.16 2.01
N ASP A 81 6.11 -12.37 2.43
CA ASP A 81 6.81 -13.58 2.02
C ASP A 81 6.78 -13.77 0.50
N ILE A 82 5.64 -13.47 -0.12
CA ILE A 82 5.49 -13.57 -1.57
C ILE A 82 6.36 -12.52 -2.25
N PHE A 83 6.34 -11.30 -1.75
CA PHE A 83 7.16 -10.21 -2.29
C PHE A 83 8.64 -10.56 -2.22
N ASP A 84 9.10 -11.07 -1.09
CA ASP A 84 10.51 -11.43 -0.89
C ASP A 84 10.95 -12.52 -1.87
N VAL A 85 10.11 -13.53 -2.10
CA VAL A 85 10.38 -14.60 -3.06
C VAL A 85 10.52 -14.04 -4.48
N MET A 86 9.63 -13.14 -4.88
CA MET A 86 9.63 -12.56 -6.23
C MET A 86 10.81 -11.63 -6.48
N HIS A 87 11.37 -11.03 -5.44
CA HIS A 87 12.46 -10.06 -5.54
C HIS A 87 13.80 -10.61 -5.03
N LYS A 88 13.88 -11.90 -4.77
CA LYS A 88 15.10 -12.55 -4.32
C LYS A 88 16.02 -12.78 -5.51
N ILE A 89 17.25 -12.35 -5.37
CA ILE A 89 18.28 -12.54 -6.40
C ILE A 89 19.11 -13.77 -6.07
#